data_1d0e2b9f27abd9b0f2ca338f5f0cb00d
#
_entry.id   1d0e2b9f27abd9b0f2ca338f5f0cb00d
#
_cell.length_a   1.000
_cell.length_b   1.000
_cell.length_c   1.000
_cell.angle_alpha   90.00
_cell.angle_beta   90.00
_cell.angle_gamma   90.00
#
_symmetry.space_group_name_H-M   'P 1'
#
loop_
_entity.id
_entity.type
_entity.pdbx_description
1 polymer ?
#
loop_
_entity_poly.entity_id
_entity_poly.type
_entity_poly.pdbx_seq_one_letter_code
_entity_poly.pdbx_strand_id
1 'polypeptide(L)'
;MKNEVVIIGAGNSGRGMLGEMFYNDGQYHVVFADIDSELVNGLRKQGYYHVEMTNLASCTSIIKEIKEFEIIDVIKEHDEYIKKLASVKLICTALKANGFDLAIKHLIEMIRLRKQLNINEKVYITLGANYVGLYEHFDEAIKKELNNDELDYYKEYIILVMSIVNRKNLKPFTLRDNDKYFIEGDDKPVLRVERSAVQSLEPMPKFFKLEDNLSAAMAVKIWSGNVVQCSMAFVALSKGMRKTIEAVYDKESHDLAYQAAIEAIYGVDSEFRIKENIEEKALKSVDVFKNAKFTDDLYRIARQPIRKIGFNDRFIGPARMALKHGKLPVYICKCMAYVFFIDIPCDNDFKELKQSVNDIGIKDTAIKYCGLNPNDSNENKILELICSSYEELKEE
;
A
#
# COMPACT_ATOMS: atom_id res chain seq x y z
N MET A 1 -17.32 26.25 -13.50
CA MET A 1 -17.55 24.96 -12.78
C MET A 1 -16.19 24.42 -12.37
N LYS A 2 -16.09 23.77 -11.20
CA LYS A 2 -14.87 23.05 -10.81
C LYS A 2 -14.70 21.83 -11.73
N ASN A 3 -13.45 21.40 -11.97
CA ASN A 3 -13.22 20.11 -12.61
C ASN A 3 -13.70 18.97 -11.68
N GLU A 4 -14.11 17.86 -12.23
CA GLU A 4 -14.50 16.71 -11.42
C GLU A 4 -13.36 15.70 -11.31
N VAL A 5 -13.26 15.04 -10.14
CA VAL A 5 -12.42 13.87 -9.92
C VAL A 5 -13.26 12.74 -9.35
N VAL A 6 -13.12 11.55 -9.94
CA VAL A 6 -13.73 10.35 -9.36
C VAL A 6 -12.74 9.63 -8.48
N ILE A 7 -13.12 9.35 -7.23
CA ILE A 7 -12.35 8.55 -6.28
C ILE A 7 -13.04 7.19 -6.13
N ILE A 8 -12.42 6.14 -6.68
CA ILE A 8 -12.90 4.77 -6.58
C ILE A 8 -12.50 4.19 -5.23
N GLY A 9 -13.48 3.97 -4.37
CA GLY A 9 -13.35 3.59 -2.98
C GLY A 9 -13.52 4.78 -2.03
N ALA A 10 -14.64 4.82 -1.31
CA ALA A 10 -14.97 5.83 -0.31
C ALA A 10 -14.63 5.40 1.13
N GLY A 11 -13.71 4.46 1.28
CA GLY A 11 -13.20 4.00 2.57
C GLY A 11 -12.30 5.05 3.27
N ASN A 12 -11.52 4.60 4.27
CA ASN A 12 -10.66 5.51 5.04
C ASN A 12 -9.67 6.29 4.19
N SER A 13 -9.00 5.62 3.22
CA SER A 13 -8.02 6.28 2.34
C SER A 13 -8.72 7.19 1.32
N GLY A 14 -9.84 6.76 0.75
CA GLY A 14 -10.60 7.57 -0.21
C GLY A 14 -11.09 8.86 0.41
N ARG A 15 -11.82 8.81 1.53
CA ARG A 15 -12.36 9.99 2.20
C ARG A 15 -11.32 10.72 3.05
N GLY A 16 -10.61 9.97 3.91
CA GLY A 16 -9.71 10.54 4.91
C GLY A 16 -8.34 10.94 4.38
N MET A 17 -8.04 10.74 3.10
CA MET A 17 -6.84 11.23 2.46
C MET A 17 -7.15 11.93 1.14
N LEU A 18 -7.56 11.19 0.09
CA LEU A 18 -7.78 11.80 -1.22
C LEU A 18 -8.89 12.85 -1.19
N GLY A 19 -10.05 12.53 -0.61
CA GLY A 19 -11.17 13.47 -0.48
C GLY A 19 -10.80 14.74 0.28
N GLU A 20 -10.10 14.61 1.40
CA GLU A 20 -9.60 15.76 2.17
C GLU A 20 -8.58 16.59 1.37
N MET A 21 -7.65 15.95 0.65
CA MET A 21 -6.64 16.66 -0.15
C MET A 21 -7.27 17.42 -1.32
N PHE A 22 -8.22 16.82 -2.05
CA PHE A 22 -8.96 17.51 -3.12
C PHE A 22 -9.87 18.63 -2.60
N TYR A 23 -10.51 18.43 -1.45
CA TYR A 23 -11.29 19.46 -0.79
C TYR A 23 -10.46 20.70 -0.45
N ASN A 24 -9.25 20.47 0.08
CA ASN A 24 -8.30 21.55 0.40
C ASN A 24 -7.72 22.22 -0.84
N ASP A 25 -7.49 21.46 -1.92
CA ASP A 25 -7.02 22.02 -3.19
C ASP A 25 -8.02 23.00 -3.81
N GLY A 26 -9.30 22.71 -3.69
CA GLY A 26 -10.41 23.57 -4.12
C GLY A 26 -10.62 23.66 -5.63
N GLN A 27 -9.76 23.06 -6.46
CA GLN A 27 -9.88 23.09 -7.92
C GLN A 27 -10.84 22.03 -8.45
N TYR A 28 -11.11 20.99 -7.65
CA TYR A 28 -11.91 19.84 -8.04
C TYR A 28 -13.17 19.68 -7.21
N HIS A 29 -14.21 19.23 -7.85
CA HIS A 29 -15.39 18.66 -7.19
C HIS A 29 -15.19 17.16 -7.05
N VAL A 30 -15.36 16.62 -5.85
CA VAL A 30 -15.10 15.20 -5.56
C VAL A 30 -16.36 14.38 -5.78
N VAL A 31 -16.22 13.34 -6.58
CA VAL A 31 -17.23 12.29 -6.75
C VAL A 31 -16.65 10.98 -6.22
N PHE A 32 -17.17 10.50 -5.10
CA PHE A 32 -16.82 9.17 -4.59
C PHE A 32 -17.60 8.09 -5.32
N ALA A 33 -17.03 6.90 -5.43
CA ALA A 33 -17.71 5.70 -5.92
C ALA A 33 -17.38 4.52 -5.00
N ASP A 34 -18.38 3.83 -4.47
CA ASP A 34 -18.16 2.68 -3.59
C ASP A 34 -19.21 1.60 -3.82
N ILE A 35 -18.84 0.35 -3.53
CA ILE A 35 -19.73 -0.82 -3.60
C ILE A 35 -20.58 -1.02 -2.33
N ASP A 36 -20.21 -0.36 -1.24
CA ASP A 36 -20.92 -0.42 0.04
C ASP A 36 -22.12 0.52 0.02
N SER A 37 -23.27 -0.02 -0.34
CA SER A 37 -24.53 0.73 -0.39
C SER A 37 -24.93 1.35 0.96
N GLU A 38 -24.54 0.77 2.10
CA GLU A 38 -24.84 1.35 3.43
C GLU A 38 -24.01 2.61 3.63
N LEU A 39 -22.71 2.56 3.31
CA LEU A 39 -21.82 3.70 3.35
C LEU A 39 -22.31 4.82 2.41
N VAL A 40 -22.65 4.49 1.17
CA VAL A 40 -23.14 5.45 0.17
C VAL A 40 -24.40 6.15 0.64
N ASN A 41 -25.43 5.38 1.02
CA ASN A 41 -26.71 5.96 1.48
C ASN A 41 -26.54 6.79 2.75
N GLY A 42 -25.69 6.35 3.64
CA GLY A 42 -25.44 7.06 4.88
C GLY A 42 -24.72 8.40 4.67
N LEU A 43 -23.69 8.44 3.82
CA LEU A 43 -22.99 9.67 3.46
C LEU A 43 -23.89 10.64 2.69
N ARG A 44 -24.74 10.14 1.77
CA ARG A 44 -25.76 10.97 1.09
C ARG A 44 -26.73 11.59 2.06
N LYS A 45 -27.22 10.82 3.03
CA LYS A 45 -28.16 11.30 4.05
C LYS A 45 -27.54 12.32 4.98
N GLN A 46 -26.28 12.09 5.39
CA GLN A 46 -25.56 12.99 6.30
C GLN A 46 -25.07 14.26 5.58
N GLY A 47 -24.61 14.16 4.32
CA GLY A 47 -24.16 15.28 3.49
C GLY A 47 -22.77 15.82 3.85
N TYR A 48 -22.11 15.24 4.85
CA TYR A 48 -20.77 15.63 5.31
C TYR A 48 -20.06 14.48 6.01
N TYR A 49 -18.77 14.63 6.24
CA TYR A 49 -17.99 13.81 7.18
C TYR A 49 -16.83 14.63 7.76
N HIS A 50 -16.28 14.19 8.88
CA HIS A 50 -15.15 14.87 9.50
C HIS A 50 -13.84 14.11 9.31
N VAL A 51 -12.77 14.88 9.15
CA VAL A 51 -11.39 14.36 9.18
C VAL A 51 -10.63 15.10 10.28
N GLU A 52 -10.15 14.38 11.27
CA GLU A 52 -9.20 14.90 12.26
C GLU A 52 -7.79 14.74 11.75
N MET A 53 -7.08 15.84 11.69
CA MET A 53 -5.68 15.90 11.26
C MET A 53 -4.81 16.18 12.48
N THR A 54 -4.02 15.21 12.88
CA THR A 54 -3.16 15.31 14.08
C THR A 54 -1.72 15.57 13.69
N ASN A 55 -1.15 16.65 14.19
CA ASN A 55 0.29 16.88 14.14
C ASN A 55 0.98 15.97 15.16
N LEU A 56 1.74 15.00 14.66
CA LEU A 56 2.37 13.97 15.50
C LEU A 56 3.50 14.51 16.38
N ALA A 57 4.09 15.66 16.06
CA ALA A 57 5.14 16.28 16.86
C ALA A 57 4.60 17.08 18.03
N SER A 58 3.59 17.94 17.77
CA SER A 58 2.97 18.80 18.79
C SER A 58 1.79 18.16 19.53
N CYS A 59 1.25 17.03 19.01
CA CYS A 59 0.01 16.41 19.47
C CYS A 59 -1.21 17.34 19.42
N THR A 60 -1.21 18.32 18.52
CA THR A 60 -2.35 19.18 18.26
C THR A 60 -3.17 18.61 17.11
N SER A 61 -4.49 18.73 17.20
CA SER A 61 -5.41 18.25 16.16
C SER A 61 -6.29 19.37 15.63
N ILE A 62 -6.60 19.28 14.36
CA ILE A 62 -7.60 20.12 13.70
C ILE A 62 -8.65 19.19 13.11
N ILE A 63 -9.92 19.45 13.41
CA ILE A 63 -11.06 18.73 12.82
C ILE A 63 -11.58 19.57 11.66
N LYS A 64 -11.68 18.94 10.50
CA LYS A 64 -12.23 19.56 9.29
C LYS A 64 -13.49 18.84 8.87
N GLU A 65 -14.55 19.60 8.64
CA GLU A 65 -15.79 19.11 8.03
C GLU A 65 -15.65 19.16 6.51
N ILE A 66 -15.86 18.02 5.84
CA ILE A 66 -15.81 17.88 4.38
C ILE A 66 -17.25 17.80 3.86
N LYS A 67 -17.60 18.73 3.00
CA LYS A 67 -18.91 18.87 2.34
C LYS A 67 -18.77 18.99 0.83
N GLU A 68 -19.86 19.17 0.14
CA GLU A 68 -19.89 19.44 -1.32
C GLU A 68 -19.21 18.34 -2.13
N PHE A 69 -19.50 17.09 -1.80
CA PHE A 69 -19.11 15.92 -2.58
C PHE A 69 -20.34 15.18 -3.13
N GLU A 70 -20.15 14.47 -4.21
CA GLU A 70 -21.11 13.46 -4.69
C GLU A 70 -20.61 12.08 -4.29
N ILE A 71 -21.52 11.10 -4.24
CA ILE A 71 -21.17 9.70 -4.03
C ILE A 71 -22.12 8.79 -4.82
N ILE A 72 -21.56 7.83 -5.55
CA ILE A 72 -22.26 6.90 -6.44
C ILE A 72 -22.19 5.47 -5.87
N ASP A 73 -23.32 4.78 -5.84
CA ASP A 73 -23.41 3.36 -5.55
C ASP A 73 -23.03 2.57 -6.81
N VAL A 74 -21.82 2.03 -6.84
CA VAL A 74 -21.26 1.35 -8.02
C VAL A 74 -22.11 0.17 -8.49
N ILE A 75 -22.84 -0.49 -7.57
CA ILE A 75 -23.66 -1.66 -7.88
C ILE A 75 -25.05 -1.26 -8.38
N LYS A 76 -25.69 -0.30 -7.72
CA LYS A 76 -27.07 0.10 -8.02
C LYS A 76 -27.17 1.14 -9.14
N GLU A 77 -26.12 1.95 -9.31
CA GLU A 77 -26.07 3.06 -10.26
C GLU A 77 -24.93 2.84 -11.27
N HIS A 78 -24.76 1.59 -11.69
CA HIS A 78 -23.63 1.16 -12.53
C HIS A 78 -23.48 2.00 -13.81
N ASP A 79 -24.55 2.19 -14.58
CA ASP A 79 -24.50 2.96 -15.83
C ASP A 79 -24.12 4.43 -15.60
N GLU A 80 -24.62 5.04 -14.53
CA GLU A 80 -24.26 6.40 -14.14
C GLU A 80 -22.78 6.48 -13.73
N TYR A 81 -22.31 5.51 -12.97
CA TYR A 81 -20.93 5.40 -12.59
C TYR A 81 -19.98 5.29 -13.80
N ILE A 82 -20.28 4.40 -14.77
CA ILE A 82 -19.44 4.26 -15.96
C ILE A 82 -19.45 5.53 -16.81
N LYS A 83 -20.62 6.19 -16.97
CA LYS A 83 -20.71 7.50 -17.65
C LYS A 83 -19.91 8.57 -16.93
N LYS A 84 -19.94 8.62 -15.59
CA LYS A 84 -19.14 9.54 -14.78
C LYS A 84 -17.64 9.28 -14.97
N LEU A 85 -17.18 8.04 -14.91
CA LEU A 85 -15.79 7.69 -15.21
C LEU A 85 -15.38 8.14 -16.61
N ALA A 86 -16.27 7.97 -17.61
CA ALA A 86 -15.97 8.35 -18.99
C ALA A 86 -15.86 9.87 -19.19
N SER A 87 -16.54 10.66 -18.38
CA SER A 87 -16.61 12.13 -18.53
C SER A 87 -15.49 12.90 -17.87
N VAL A 88 -14.81 12.33 -16.89
CA VAL A 88 -13.77 13.04 -16.10
C VAL A 88 -12.38 12.90 -16.70
N LYS A 89 -11.48 13.85 -16.37
CA LYS A 89 -10.05 13.80 -16.75
C LYS A 89 -9.17 13.13 -15.71
N LEU A 90 -9.65 13.00 -14.46
CA LEU A 90 -8.87 12.43 -13.36
C LEU A 90 -9.71 11.43 -12.58
N ILE A 91 -9.16 10.23 -12.43
CA ILE A 91 -9.68 9.14 -11.61
C ILE A 91 -8.61 8.76 -10.60
N CYS A 92 -8.98 8.57 -9.35
CA CYS A 92 -8.08 8.11 -8.30
C CYS A 92 -8.59 6.81 -7.69
N THR A 93 -7.74 5.80 -7.54
CA THR A 93 -8.12 4.56 -6.85
C THR A 93 -7.68 4.61 -5.38
N ALA A 94 -8.56 4.18 -4.48
CA ALA A 94 -8.30 4.04 -3.05
C ALA A 94 -8.75 2.66 -2.55
N LEU A 95 -8.28 1.60 -3.21
CA LEU A 95 -8.77 0.23 -3.09
C LEU A 95 -7.80 -0.65 -2.30
N LYS A 96 -8.34 -1.73 -1.76
CA LYS A 96 -7.58 -2.91 -1.31
C LYS A 96 -7.47 -3.89 -2.49
N ALA A 97 -6.55 -4.86 -2.38
CA ALA A 97 -6.28 -5.83 -3.45
C ALA A 97 -7.54 -6.59 -3.94
N ASN A 98 -8.45 -6.92 -3.03
CA ASN A 98 -9.72 -7.60 -3.39
C ASN A 98 -10.69 -6.75 -4.23
N GLY A 99 -10.42 -5.47 -4.41
CA GLY A 99 -11.23 -4.57 -5.25
C GLY A 99 -10.63 -4.30 -6.63
N PHE A 100 -9.41 -4.78 -6.92
CA PHE A 100 -8.72 -4.46 -8.16
C PHE A 100 -9.41 -5.03 -9.39
N ASP A 101 -9.78 -6.31 -9.38
CA ASP A 101 -10.40 -6.98 -10.53
C ASP A 101 -11.72 -6.33 -10.93
N LEU A 102 -12.52 -5.91 -9.94
CA LEU A 102 -13.76 -5.20 -10.21
C LEU A 102 -13.50 -3.81 -10.80
N ALA A 103 -12.52 -3.08 -10.24
CA ALA A 103 -12.15 -1.76 -10.78
C ALA A 103 -11.61 -1.88 -12.21
N ILE A 104 -10.81 -2.90 -12.53
CA ILE A 104 -10.29 -3.16 -13.87
C ILE A 104 -11.44 -3.38 -14.86
N LYS A 105 -12.44 -4.20 -14.50
CA LYS A 105 -13.64 -4.41 -15.34
C LYS A 105 -14.35 -3.10 -15.65
N HIS A 106 -14.59 -2.28 -14.64
CA HIS A 106 -15.25 -0.98 -14.83
C HIS A 106 -14.41 -0.01 -15.67
N LEU A 107 -13.08 -0.02 -15.52
CA LEU A 107 -12.20 0.78 -16.37
C LEU A 107 -12.26 0.31 -17.84
N ILE A 108 -12.36 -0.99 -18.10
CA ILE A 108 -12.54 -1.51 -19.46
C ILE A 108 -13.87 -1.05 -20.06
N GLU A 109 -14.95 -1.10 -19.31
CA GLU A 109 -16.27 -0.57 -19.73
C GLU A 109 -16.20 0.94 -20.02
N MET A 110 -15.54 1.70 -19.17
CA MET A 110 -15.28 3.13 -19.37
C MET A 110 -14.48 3.39 -20.65
N ILE A 111 -13.42 2.62 -20.92
CA ILE A 111 -12.59 2.73 -22.13
C ILE A 111 -13.44 2.51 -23.38
N ARG A 112 -14.28 1.47 -23.40
CA ARG A 112 -15.21 1.16 -24.48
C ARG A 112 -16.21 2.28 -24.70
N LEU A 113 -16.80 2.79 -23.63
CA LEU A 113 -17.76 3.90 -23.69
C LEU A 113 -17.10 5.18 -24.22
N ARG A 114 -15.92 5.55 -23.74
CA ARG A 114 -15.19 6.73 -24.23
C ARG A 114 -14.88 6.61 -25.73
N LYS A 115 -14.43 5.45 -26.19
CA LYS A 115 -14.18 5.20 -27.61
C LYS A 115 -15.47 5.32 -28.43
N GLN A 116 -16.57 4.71 -27.96
CA GLN A 116 -17.89 4.79 -28.62
C GLN A 116 -18.39 6.24 -28.74
N LEU A 117 -18.15 7.05 -27.71
CA LEU A 117 -18.53 8.46 -27.67
C LEU A 117 -17.53 9.39 -28.38
N ASN A 118 -16.46 8.86 -28.96
CA ASN A 118 -15.37 9.60 -29.61
C ASN A 118 -14.73 10.68 -28.67
N ILE A 119 -14.54 10.35 -27.39
CA ILE A 119 -13.88 11.22 -26.43
C ILE A 119 -12.37 11.10 -26.60
N ASN A 120 -11.76 12.02 -27.34
CA ASN A 120 -10.34 12.01 -27.70
C ASN A 120 -9.51 12.90 -26.77
N GLU A 121 -9.87 12.93 -25.47
CA GLU A 121 -9.10 13.60 -24.43
C GLU A 121 -8.45 12.56 -23.51
N LYS A 122 -7.27 12.87 -22.99
CA LYS A 122 -6.60 11.98 -22.03
C LYS A 122 -7.36 11.91 -20.70
N VAL A 123 -7.44 10.70 -20.14
CA VAL A 123 -7.86 10.46 -18.76
C VAL A 123 -6.70 9.89 -17.97
N TYR A 124 -6.48 10.43 -16.79
CA TYR A 124 -5.40 10.05 -15.88
C TYR A 124 -5.99 9.22 -14.74
N ILE A 125 -5.44 8.04 -14.51
CA ILE A 125 -5.93 7.10 -13.51
C ILE A 125 -4.81 6.85 -12.49
N THR A 126 -4.88 7.50 -11.33
CA THR A 126 -3.87 7.27 -10.28
C THR A 126 -4.15 5.96 -9.55
N LEU A 127 -3.15 5.08 -9.55
CA LEU A 127 -3.21 3.78 -8.90
C LEU A 127 -2.58 3.88 -7.51
N GLY A 128 -3.44 4.00 -6.48
CA GLY A 128 -3.01 4.24 -5.10
C GLY A 128 -3.23 3.03 -4.19
N ALA A 129 -2.23 2.14 -4.09
CA ALA A 129 -2.23 1.06 -3.10
C ALA A 129 -0.82 0.70 -2.63
N ASN A 130 -0.72 0.06 -1.46
CA ASN A 130 0.52 -0.54 -0.98
C ASN A 130 0.71 -1.94 -1.62
N TYR A 131 0.88 -1.96 -2.93
CA TYR A 131 1.00 -3.18 -3.73
C TYR A 131 2.09 -2.98 -4.78
N VAL A 132 3.12 -3.83 -4.73
CA VAL A 132 4.22 -3.82 -5.71
C VAL A 132 3.74 -4.51 -6.98
N GLY A 133 4.03 -3.92 -8.16
CA GLY A 133 3.51 -4.43 -9.44
C GLY A 133 2.06 -4.04 -9.72
N LEU A 134 1.53 -3.00 -9.04
CA LEU A 134 0.16 -2.54 -9.23
C LEU A 134 -0.09 -2.00 -10.64
N TYR A 135 0.89 -1.29 -11.19
CA TYR A 135 0.82 -0.76 -12.55
C TYR A 135 0.71 -1.90 -13.57
N GLU A 136 1.62 -2.86 -13.48
CA GLU A 136 1.70 -4.02 -14.36
C GLU A 136 0.42 -4.84 -14.26
N HIS A 137 -0.08 -5.06 -13.05
CA HIS A 137 -1.33 -5.81 -12.82
C HIS A 137 -2.53 -5.16 -13.54
N PHE A 138 -2.69 -3.83 -13.44
CA PHE A 138 -3.77 -3.12 -14.11
C PHE A 138 -3.55 -3.07 -15.63
N ASP A 139 -2.35 -2.73 -16.08
CA ASP A 139 -2.01 -2.57 -17.49
C ASP A 139 -2.17 -3.89 -18.27
N GLU A 140 -1.63 -4.99 -17.75
CA GLU A 140 -1.72 -6.31 -18.37
C GLU A 140 -3.16 -6.84 -18.40
N ALA A 141 -3.89 -6.70 -17.29
CA ALA A 141 -5.26 -7.16 -17.19
C ALA A 141 -6.20 -6.38 -18.13
N ILE A 142 -6.03 -5.05 -18.24
CA ILE A 142 -6.78 -4.23 -19.18
C ILE A 142 -6.45 -4.63 -20.62
N LYS A 143 -5.17 -4.71 -20.98
CA LYS A 143 -4.72 -5.05 -22.34
C LYS A 143 -5.22 -6.41 -22.81
N LYS A 144 -5.32 -7.37 -21.91
CA LYS A 144 -5.79 -8.73 -22.20
C LYS A 144 -7.24 -8.79 -22.68
N GLU A 145 -8.07 -7.87 -22.21
CA GLU A 145 -9.51 -7.85 -22.48
C GLU A 145 -9.91 -6.92 -23.67
N LEU A 146 -8.97 -6.10 -24.16
CA LEU A 146 -9.21 -5.16 -25.24
C LEU A 146 -8.89 -5.77 -26.60
N ASN A 147 -9.74 -5.49 -27.60
CA ASN A 147 -9.41 -5.77 -29.00
C ASN A 147 -8.39 -4.76 -29.57
N ASN A 148 -7.87 -4.97 -30.78
CA ASN A 148 -6.81 -4.15 -31.35
C ASN A 148 -7.18 -2.65 -31.43
N ASP A 149 -8.39 -2.32 -31.87
CA ASP A 149 -8.84 -0.92 -31.97
C ASP A 149 -9.06 -0.26 -30.60
N GLU A 150 -9.50 -1.03 -29.60
CA GLU A 150 -9.64 -0.57 -28.21
C GLU A 150 -8.25 -0.39 -27.57
N LEU A 151 -7.30 -1.27 -27.92
CA LEU A 151 -5.93 -1.20 -27.45
C LEU A 151 -5.20 0.04 -27.96
N ASP A 152 -5.43 0.42 -29.22
CA ASP A 152 -4.83 1.64 -29.77
C ASP A 152 -5.42 2.89 -29.10
N TYR A 153 -6.74 2.90 -28.89
CA TYR A 153 -7.40 3.95 -28.08
C TYR A 153 -6.86 4.02 -26.64
N TYR A 154 -6.67 2.86 -26.00
CA TYR A 154 -6.10 2.76 -24.66
C TYR A 154 -4.71 3.40 -24.58
N LYS A 155 -3.81 3.03 -25.50
CA LYS A 155 -2.44 3.55 -25.55
C LYS A 155 -2.39 5.07 -25.71
N GLU A 156 -3.33 5.65 -26.47
CA GLU A 156 -3.31 7.07 -26.79
C GLU A 156 -3.97 7.94 -25.71
N TYR A 157 -5.08 7.48 -25.13
CA TYR A 157 -5.94 8.32 -24.29
C TYR A 157 -6.02 7.91 -22.84
N ILE A 158 -5.57 6.71 -22.45
CA ILE A 158 -5.65 6.24 -21.05
C ILE A 158 -4.26 6.26 -20.43
N ILE A 159 -4.08 7.09 -19.41
CA ILE A 159 -2.80 7.23 -18.72
C ILE A 159 -2.92 6.61 -17.33
N LEU A 160 -2.38 5.41 -17.14
CA LEU A 160 -2.22 4.86 -15.80
C LEU A 160 -1.07 5.58 -15.11
N VAL A 161 -1.33 6.13 -13.94
CA VAL A 161 -0.37 6.90 -13.15
C VAL A 161 -0.03 6.13 -11.88
N MET A 162 1.19 5.59 -11.81
CA MET A 162 1.67 5.06 -10.54
C MET A 162 1.61 6.14 -9.47
N SER A 163 1.16 5.77 -8.27
CA SER A 163 1.17 6.68 -7.15
C SER A 163 1.52 6.01 -5.82
N ILE A 164 2.15 6.79 -4.94
CA ILE A 164 2.42 6.39 -3.55
C ILE A 164 1.54 7.21 -2.63
N VAL A 165 0.57 6.52 -2.05
CA VAL A 165 -0.34 7.07 -1.06
C VAL A 165 0.27 6.89 0.33
N ASN A 166 0.44 7.96 1.09
CA ASN A 166 0.98 7.89 2.45
C ASN A 166 0.26 8.88 3.37
N ARG A 167 -0.48 8.33 4.33
CA ARG A 167 -0.99 9.03 5.51
C ARG A 167 -0.86 8.09 6.69
N LYS A 168 -0.18 8.53 7.76
CA LYS A 168 0.02 7.75 8.96
C LYS A 168 -1.25 7.77 9.82
N ASN A 169 -1.42 6.73 10.63
CA ASN A 169 -2.48 6.61 11.63
C ASN A 169 -3.91 6.84 11.09
N LEU A 170 -4.14 6.56 9.79
CA LEU A 170 -5.46 6.68 9.20
C LEU A 170 -6.38 5.60 9.79
N LYS A 171 -7.28 6.01 10.66
CA LYS A 171 -8.21 5.14 11.38
C LYS A 171 -9.64 5.59 11.15
N PRO A 172 -10.59 4.65 11.01
CA PRO A 172 -11.99 4.97 11.15
C PRO A 172 -12.27 5.24 12.62
N PHE A 173 -13.07 6.23 12.92
CA PHE A 173 -13.65 6.40 14.25
C PHE A 173 -15.08 5.88 14.23
N THR A 174 -15.47 5.10 15.24
CA THR A 174 -16.76 4.41 15.20
C THR A 174 -17.94 5.34 15.37
N LEU A 175 -17.82 6.34 16.23
CA LEU A 175 -18.82 7.39 16.43
C LEU A 175 -18.19 8.53 17.21
N ARG A 176 -18.18 9.74 16.65
CA ARG A 176 -17.77 10.95 17.35
C ARG A 176 -18.67 12.11 16.94
N ASP A 177 -19.20 12.83 17.89
CA ASP A 177 -20.03 14.00 17.68
C ASP A 177 -21.20 13.76 16.70
N ASN A 178 -21.85 12.59 16.77
CA ASN A 178 -22.89 12.09 15.87
C ASN A 178 -22.44 11.81 14.42
N ASP A 179 -21.15 11.85 14.13
CA ASP A 179 -20.60 11.45 12.83
C ASP A 179 -20.02 10.00 12.89
N LYS A 180 -20.74 9.04 12.30
CA LYS A 180 -20.26 7.68 12.15
C LYS A 180 -19.27 7.49 11.01
N TYR A 181 -19.01 8.52 10.21
CA TYR A 181 -18.07 8.54 9.10
C TYR A 181 -16.78 9.30 9.41
N PHE A 182 -16.58 9.64 10.65
CA PHE A 182 -15.41 10.33 11.17
C PHE A 182 -14.12 9.54 10.90
N ILE A 183 -13.06 10.24 10.47
CA ILE A 183 -11.75 9.63 10.18
C ILE A 183 -10.65 10.40 10.90
N GLU A 184 -9.73 9.67 11.52
CA GLU A 184 -8.50 10.24 12.09
C GLU A 184 -7.31 9.97 11.17
N GLY A 185 -6.34 10.89 11.14
CA GLY A 185 -5.08 10.72 10.45
C GLY A 185 -4.06 11.79 10.82
N ASP A 186 -2.80 11.63 10.40
CA ASP A 186 -1.82 12.71 10.57
C ASP A 186 -2.10 13.90 9.65
N ASP A 187 -1.50 15.06 9.99
CA ASP A 187 -1.64 16.31 9.27
C ASP A 187 -0.78 16.43 8.00
N LYS A 188 -0.06 15.37 7.61
CA LYS A 188 0.89 15.35 6.49
C LYS A 188 0.59 14.26 5.47
N PRO A 189 -0.61 14.25 4.85
CA PRO A 189 -0.88 13.34 3.75
C PRO A 189 0.03 13.66 2.57
N VAL A 190 0.55 12.63 1.91
CA VAL A 190 1.40 12.78 0.72
C VAL A 190 0.93 11.84 -0.37
N LEU A 191 0.63 12.40 -1.54
CA LEU A 191 0.41 11.66 -2.77
C LEU A 191 1.56 11.97 -3.73
N ARG A 192 2.44 10.99 -3.94
CA ARG A 192 3.52 11.08 -4.91
C ARG A 192 3.07 10.43 -6.21
N VAL A 193 3.36 11.06 -7.33
CA VAL A 193 3.00 10.58 -8.67
C VAL A 193 4.20 10.67 -9.61
N GLU A 194 4.25 9.79 -10.60
CA GLU A 194 5.28 9.83 -11.63
C GLU A 194 5.15 11.12 -12.45
N ARG A 195 6.20 11.95 -12.46
CA ARG A 195 6.21 13.26 -13.15
C ARG A 195 5.88 13.12 -14.64
N SER A 196 6.53 12.16 -15.31
CA SER A 196 6.37 11.93 -16.75
C SER A 196 4.94 11.60 -17.16
N ALA A 197 4.21 10.89 -16.28
CA ALA A 197 2.84 10.47 -16.55
C ALA A 197 1.81 11.61 -16.48
N VAL A 198 2.07 12.66 -15.68
CA VAL A 198 1.08 13.72 -15.42
C VAL A 198 1.41 15.07 -16.04
N GLN A 199 2.43 15.15 -16.91
CA GLN A 199 2.91 16.42 -17.51
C GLN A 199 1.82 17.23 -18.23
N SER A 200 0.84 16.58 -18.81
CA SER A 200 -0.25 17.21 -19.57
C SER A 200 -1.59 17.22 -18.81
N LEU A 201 -1.58 16.89 -17.51
CA LEU A 201 -2.79 16.97 -16.68
C LEU A 201 -3.05 18.43 -16.29
N GLU A 202 -4.18 18.97 -16.74
CA GLU A 202 -4.62 20.33 -16.41
C GLU A 202 -6.10 20.36 -15.98
N PRO A 203 -6.39 21.00 -14.82
CA PRO A 203 -5.41 21.53 -13.87
C PRO A 203 -4.74 20.39 -13.09
N MET A 204 -3.44 20.54 -12.81
CA MET A 204 -2.75 19.58 -11.95
C MET A 204 -3.12 19.85 -10.48
N PRO A 205 -3.49 18.83 -9.68
CA PRO A 205 -3.72 19.00 -8.26
C PRO A 205 -2.47 19.54 -7.54
N LYS A 206 -2.61 20.63 -6.78
CA LYS A 206 -1.49 21.32 -6.11
C LYS A 206 -0.73 20.45 -5.12
N PHE A 207 -1.39 19.43 -4.57
CA PHE A 207 -0.82 18.50 -3.60
C PHE A 207 -0.07 17.31 -4.23
N PHE A 208 -0.09 17.17 -5.56
CA PHE A 208 0.70 16.13 -6.24
C PHE A 208 2.18 16.41 -6.03
N LYS A 209 2.86 15.48 -5.36
CA LYS A 209 4.31 15.50 -5.24
C LYS A 209 4.90 14.71 -6.41
N LEU A 210 5.51 15.44 -7.33
CA LEU A 210 6.07 14.85 -8.54
C LEU A 210 7.41 14.16 -8.24
N GLU A 211 7.54 12.92 -8.67
CA GLU A 211 8.76 12.11 -8.54
C GLU A 211 9.26 11.70 -9.92
N ASP A 212 10.58 11.77 -10.12
CA ASP A 212 11.21 11.37 -11.38
C ASP A 212 11.48 9.87 -11.44
N ASN A 213 11.53 9.21 -10.27
CA ASN A 213 11.68 7.76 -10.14
C ASN A 213 10.80 7.24 -9.01
N LEU A 214 9.54 6.98 -9.34
CA LEU A 214 8.57 6.50 -8.37
C LEU A 214 8.84 5.06 -7.93
N SER A 215 9.44 4.23 -8.79
CA SER A 215 9.85 2.88 -8.45
C SER A 215 10.88 2.88 -7.32
N ALA A 216 11.88 3.76 -7.37
CA ALA A 216 12.83 3.94 -6.28
C ALA A 216 12.14 4.41 -4.99
N ALA A 217 11.24 5.38 -5.08
CA ALA A 217 10.48 5.88 -3.92
C ALA A 217 9.59 4.79 -3.30
N MET A 218 8.99 3.91 -4.11
CA MET A 218 8.22 2.76 -3.65
C MET A 218 9.10 1.72 -2.97
N ALA A 219 10.25 1.38 -3.57
CA ALA A 219 11.22 0.46 -2.99
C ALA A 219 11.71 0.96 -1.62
N VAL A 220 12.07 2.24 -1.51
CA VAL A 220 12.45 2.86 -0.22
C VAL A 220 11.31 2.72 0.79
N LYS A 221 10.08 2.99 0.41
CA LYS A 221 8.93 2.87 1.33
C LYS A 221 8.69 1.43 1.79
N ILE A 222 8.61 0.49 0.85
CA ILE A 222 8.20 -0.89 1.14
C ILE A 222 9.38 -1.74 1.60
N TRP A 223 10.49 -1.68 0.89
CA TRP A 223 11.62 -2.55 1.12
C TRP A 223 12.59 -2.04 2.18
N SER A 224 12.75 -0.71 2.34
CA SER A 224 13.59 -0.16 3.42
C SER A 224 12.80 0.24 4.67
N GLY A 225 11.57 0.72 4.53
CA GLY A 225 10.75 1.18 5.64
C GLY A 225 9.88 0.08 6.26
N ASN A 226 9.07 -0.60 5.44
CA ASN A 226 8.12 -1.58 5.97
C ASN A 226 8.78 -2.89 6.42
N VAL A 227 9.96 -3.27 5.86
CA VAL A 227 10.72 -4.42 6.34
C VAL A 227 11.08 -4.27 7.81
N VAL A 228 11.54 -3.09 8.23
CA VAL A 228 11.94 -2.81 9.62
C VAL A 228 10.78 -3.03 10.57
N GLN A 229 9.61 -2.45 10.26
CA GLN A 229 8.43 -2.62 11.10
C GLN A 229 8.00 -4.08 11.21
N CYS A 230 8.03 -4.82 10.10
CA CYS A 230 7.60 -6.22 10.11
C CYS A 230 8.64 -7.13 10.73
N SER A 231 9.94 -6.89 10.54
CA SER A 231 11.01 -7.61 11.22
C SER A 231 10.84 -7.50 12.74
N MET A 232 10.75 -6.28 13.26
CA MET A 232 10.52 -6.05 14.67
C MET A 232 9.22 -6.69 15.16
N ALA A 233 8.13 -6.58 14.38
CA ALA A 233 6.85 -7.13 14.77
C ALA A 233 6.84 -8.66 14.81
N PHE A 234 7.46 -9.35 13.86
CA PHE A 234 7.49 -10.80 13.85
C PHE A 234 8.32 -11.35 15.02
N VAL A 235 9.52 -10.79 15.25
CA VAL A 235 10.37 -11.19 16.39
C VAL A 235 9.64 -10.95 17.72
N ALA A 236 9.09 -9.76 17.94
CA ALA A 236 8.44 -9.41 19.20
C ALA A 236 7.13 -10.21 19.45
N LEU A 237 6.34 -10.47 18.41
CA LEU A 237 5.11 -11.27 18.53
C LEU A 237 5.40 -12.73 18.90
N SER A 238 6.47 -13.33 18.39
CA SER A 238 6.88 -14.69 18.75
C SER A 238 7.22 -14.80 20.26
N LYS A 239 7.63 -13.68 20.86
CA LYS A 239 7.92 -13.54 22.31
C LYS A 239 6.71 -13.06 23.14
N GLY A 240 5.54 -12.96 22.52
CA GLY A 240 4.29 -12.58 23.20
C GLY A 240 4.06 -11.10 23.43
N MET A 241 4.93 -10.22 22.91
CA MET A 241 4.76 -8.76 23.01
C MET A 241 3.57 -8.28 22.17
N ARG A 242 3.03 -7.10 22.48
CA ARG A 242 1.83 -6.56 21.84
C ARG A 242 2.00 -5.18 21.19
N LYS A 243 2.94 -4.38 21.65
CA LYS A 243 3.13 -3.00 21.21
C LYS A 243 4.53 -2.75 20.67
N THR A 244 4.63 -1.86 19.68
CA THR A 244 5.93 -1.48 19.09
C THR A 244 6.89 -0.88 20.09
N ILE A 245 6.37 -0.20 21.13
CA ILE A 245 7.20 0.36 22.19
C ILE A 245 7.87 -0.74 23.04
N GLU A 246 7.22 -1.87 23.23
CA GLU A 246 7.81 -3.02 23.92
C GLU A 246 8.91 -3.64 23.05
N ALA A 247 8.61 -3.83 21.76
CA ALA A 247 9.49 -4.45 20.79
C ALA A 247 10.80 -3.66 20.58
N VAL A 248 10.73 -2.33 20.52
CA VAL A 248 11.93 -1.50 20.30
C VAL A 248 12.87 -1.47 21.49
N TYR A 249 12.39 -1.73 22.71
CA TYR A 249 13.20 -1.86 23.91
C TYR A 249 13.64 -3.31 24.20
N ASP A 250 13.07 -4.29 23.51
CA ASP A 250 13.60 -5.67 23.51
C ASP A 250 14.85 -5.72 22.64
N LYS A 251 15.99 -6.07 23.28
CA LYS A 251 17.30 -6.02 22.61
C LYS A 251 17.33 -6.85 21.33
N GLU A 252 16.80 -8.06 21.35
CA GLU A 252 16.83 -8.95 20.19
C GLU A 252 15.95 -8.42 19.05
N SER A 253 14.72 -8.00 19.35
CA SER A 253 13.81 -7.43 18.37
C SER A 253 14.39 -6.17 17.70
N HIS A 254 15.05 -5.31 18.49
CA HIS A 254 15.74 -4.12 18.01
C HIS A 254 16.94 -4.45 17.12
N ASP A 255 17.83 -5.31 17.61
CA ASP A 255 19.09 -5.62 16.92
C ASP A 255 18.85 -6.36 15.62
N LEU A 256 17.95 -7.35 15.59
CA LEU A 256 17.55 -8.07 14.37
C LEU A 256 16.88 -7.14 13.35
N ALA A 257 15.97 -6.27 13.78
CA ALA A 257 15.33 -5.30 12.91
C ALA A 257 16.34 -4.29 12.34
N TYR A 258 17.32 -3.86 13.14
CA TYR A 258 18.39 -2.97 12.70
C TYR A 258 19.29 -3.62 11.64
N GLN A 259 19.71 -4.88 11.84
CA GLN A 259 20.54 -5.59 10.88
C GLN A 259 19.77 -5.87 9.58
N ALA A 260 18.50 -6.27 9.68
CA ALA A 260 17.63 -6.44 8.50
C ALA A 260 17.46 -5.11 7.75
N ALA A 261 17.36 -3.98 8.45
CA ALA A 261 17.31 -2.65 7.85
C ALA A 261 18.59 -2.32 7.07
N ILE A 262 19.77 -2.63 7.62
CA ILE A 262 21.06 -2.44 6.92
C ILE A 262 21.09 -3.22 5.61
N GLU A 263 20.69 -4.49 5.63
CA GLU A 263 20.69 -5.33 4.43
C GLU A 263 19.71 -4.79 3.37
N ALA A 264 18.51 -4.43 3.80
CA ALA A 264 17.45 -3.94 2.91
C ALA A 264 17.80 -2.57 2.29
N ILE A 265 18.30 -1.63 3.11
CA ILE A 265 18.72 -0.30 2.65
C ILE A 265 19.90 -0.44 1.68
N TYR A 266 20.87 -1.31 1.98
CA TYR A 266 22.00 -1.56 1.09
C TYR A 266 21.53 -2.02 -0.29
N GLY A 267 20.62 -3.01 -0.36
CA GLY A 267 20.09 -3.50 -1.63
C GLY A 267 19.37 -2.42 -2.43
N VAL A 268 18.50 -1.65 -1.77
CA VAL A 268 17.72 -0.56 -2.39
C VAL A 268 18.64 0.59 -2.83
N ASP A 269 19.57 1.01 -1.98
CA ASP A 269 20.53 2.09 -2.30
C ASP A 269 21.40 1.72 -3.49
N SER A 270 21.90 0.49 -3.53
CA SER A 270 22.73 -0.02 -4.64
C SER A 270 21.95 -0.09 -5.95
N GLU A 271 20.69 -0.54 -5.94
CA GLU A 271 19.84 -0.65 -7.11
C GLU A 271 19.49 0.72 -7.70
N PHE A 272 19.07 1.66 -6.84
CA PHE A 272 18.54 2.96 -7.27
C PHE A 272 19.55 4.10 -7.14
N ARG A 273 20.79 3.85 -6.67
CA ARG A 273 21.88 4.82 -6.50
C ARG A 273 21.48 6.03 -5.63
N ILE A 274 20.84 5.76 -4.50
CA ILE A 274 20.27 6.80 -3.62
C ILE A 274 21.37 7.53 -2.82
N LYS A 275 22.51 6.85 -2.53
CA LYS A 275 23.68 7.37 -1.81
C LYS A 275 23.39 7.87 -0.40
N GLU A 276 22.75 7.04 0.40
CA GLU A 276 22.45 7.32 1.80
C GLU A 276 23.52 6.77 2.76
N ASN A 277 23.60 7.34 3.96
CA ASN A 277 24.30 6.70 5.06
C ASN A 277 23.43 5.55 5.59
N ILE A 278 23.78 4.33 5.23
CA ILE A 278 22.99 3.13 5.47
C ILE A 278 22.78 2.89 6.97
N GLU A 279 23.84 2.98 7.77
CA GLU A 279 23.79 2.73 9.21
C GLU A 279 22.93 3.77 9.94
N GLU A 280 23.11 5.03 9.63
CA GLU A 280 22.35 6.12 10.22
C GLU A 280 20.86 6.00 9.86
N LYS A 281 20.53 5.67 8.60
CA LYS A 281 19.16 5.48 8.16
C LYS A 281 18.54 4.25 8.80
N ALA A 282 19.27 3.14 8.90
CA ALA A 282 18.80 1.93 9.55
C ALA A 282 18.48 2.20 11.03
N LEU A 283 19.38 2.86 11.76
CA LEU A 283 19.16 3.20 13.15
C LEU A 283 17.95 4.12 13.35
N LYS A 284 17.82 5.17 12.53
CA LYS A 284 16.67 6.08 12.58
C LYS A 284 15.35 5.35 12.29
N SER A 285 15.36 4.38 11.37
CA SER A 285 14.15 3.63 10.98
C SER A 285 13.65 2.71 12.09
N VAL A 286 14.52 2.21 12.94
CA VAL A 286 14.16 1.41 14.13
C VAL A 286 13.83 2.33 15.32
N ASP A 287 14.70 3.30 15.60
CA ASP A 287 14.58 4.16 16.78
C ASP A 287 13.36 5.09 16.78
N VAL A 288 12.73 5.30 15.63
CA VAL A 288 11.46 6.04 15.56
C VAL A 288 10.37 5.42 16.46
N PHE A 289 10.42 4.11 16.71
CA PHE A 289 9.47 3.41 17.58
C PHE A 289 9.74 3.58 19.08
N LYS A 290 10.87 4.18 19.48
CA LYS A 290 11.13 4.60 20.87
C LYS A 290 10.23 5.77 21.29
N ASN A 291 9.67 6.49 20.33
CA ASN A 291 8.71 7.55 20.63
C ASN A 291 7.33 6.93 20.94
N ALA A 292 6.90 7.06 22.20
CA ALA A 292 5.63 6.52 22.68
C ALA A 292 4.39 7.01 21.88
N LYS A 293 4.49 8.19 21.25
CA LYS A 293 3.44 8.74 20.37
C LYS A 293 3.24 7.92 19.09
N PHE A 294 4.22 7.11 18.69
CA PHE A 294 4.16 6.21 17.54
C PHE A 294 3.87 4.77 17.93
N THR A 295 3.46 4.54 19.17
CA THR A 295 3.12 3.19 19.62
C THR A 295 1.97 2.63 18.79
N ASP A 296 2.18 1.44 18.25
CA ASP A 296 1.23 0.72 17.41
C ASP A 296 1.06 -0.72 17.89
N ASP A 297 0.01 -1.36 17.46
CA ASP A 297 -0.25 -2.77 17.74
C ASP A 297 0.58 -3.65 16.78
N LEU A 298 1.36 -4.56 17.37
CA LEU A 298 2.24 -5.45 16.59
C LEU A 298 1.44 -6.39 15.67
N TYR A 299 0.29 -6.88 16.12
CA TYR A 299 -0.58 -7.70 15.28
C TYR A 299 -1.10 -6.91 14.07
N ARG A 300 -1.51 -5.65 14.26
CA ARG A 300 -1.92 -4.80 13.15
C ARG A 300 -0.81 -4.65 12.10
N ILE A 301 0.44 -4.56 12.54
CA ILE A 301 1.61 -4.52 11.65
C ILE A 301 1.84 -5.89 10.99
N ALA A 302 1.67 -6.99 11.72
CA ALA A 302 1.98 -8.35 11.28
C ALA A 302 0.89 -8.99 10.40
N ARG A 303 -0.38 -8.58 10.54
CA ARG A 303 -1.53 -9.15 9.80
C ARG A 303 -1.28 -9.28 8.30
N GLN A 304 -1.94 -10.25 7.65
CA GLN A 304 -1.71 -10.66 6.26
C GLN A 304 -0.24 -11.12 6.04
N PRO A 305 0.29 -12.06 6.82
CA PRO A 305 1.67 -12.48 6.73
C PRO A 305 1.99 -13.11 5.37
N ILE A 306 1.08 -13.89 4.78
CA ILE A 306 1.26 -14.52 3.46
C ILE A 306 1.62 -13.48 2.41
N ARG A 307 0.87 -12.38 2.33
CA ARG A 307 1.19 -11.30 1.40
C ARG A 307 2.58 -10.70 1.69
N LYS A 308 2.92 -10.51 2.97
CA LYS A 308 4.16 -9.83 3.39
C LYS A 308 5.43 -10.61 3.11
N ILE A 309 5.36 -11.92 3.08
CA ILE A 309 6.47 -12.79 2.68
C ILE A 309 6.50 -13.09 1.18
N GLY A 310 5.54 -12.58 0.41
CA GLY A 310 5.46 -12.77 -1.03
C GLY A 310 6.65 -12.19 -1.80
N PHE A 311 6.85 -12.65 -3.03
CA PHE A 311 8.06 -12.46 -3.85
C PHE A 311 8.53 -11.02 -4.02
N ASN A 312 7.60 -10.08 -4.21
CA ASN A 312 7.90 -8.66 -4.41
C ASN A 312 7.59 -7.80 -3.18
N ASP A 313 7.17 -8.41 -2.07
CA ASP A 313 6.83 -7.65 -0.87
C ASP A 313 8.07 -7.46 0.03
N ARG A 314 7.88 -7.09 1.27
CA ARG A 314 8.84 -6.44 2.17
C ARG A 314 9.98 -7.30 2.71
N PHE A 315 9.95 -8.64 2.53
CA PHE A 315 11.07 -9.52 2.91
C PHE A 315 11.82 -10.04 1.69
N ILE A 316 11.13 -10.73 0.79
CA ILE A 316 11.78 -11.33 -0.38
C ILE A 316 12.25 -10.28 -1.38
N GLY A 317 11.49 -9.18 -1.59
CA GLY A 317 11.92 -8.08 -2.45
C GLY A 317 13.28 -7.51 -2.07
N PRO A 318 13.48 -6.99 -0.86
CA PRO A 318 14.78 -6.46 -0.43
C PRO A 318 15.87 -7.52 -0.27
N ALA A 319 15.52 -8.76 0.11
CA ALA A 319 16.49 -9.86 0.16
C ALA A 319 17.09 -10.14 -1.22
N ARG A 320 16.26 -10.19 -2.26
CA ARG A 320 16.70 -10.33 -3.66
C ARG A 320 17.56 -9.14 -4.11
N MET A 321 17.22 -7.93 -3.73
CA MET A 321 18.02 -6.74 -4.05
C MET A 321 19.38 -6.76 -3.35
N ALA A 322 19.42 -7.09 -2.06
CA ALA A 322 20.67 -7.22 -1.32
C ALA A 322 21.58 -8.26 -1.98
N LEU A 323 21.05 -9.43 -2.28
CA LEU A 323 21.81 -10.52 -2.91
C LEU A 323 22.28 -10.18 -4.33
N LYS A 324 21.43 -9.53 -5.15
CA LYS A 324 21.80 -9.03 -6.48
C LYS A 324 23.04 -8.12 -6.46
N HIS A 325 23.21 -7.37 -5.38
CA HIS A 325 24.35 -6.46 -5.19
C HIS A 325 25.44 -7.02 -4.28
N GLY A 326 25.46 -8.34 -4.05
CA GLY A 326 26.54 -9.06 -3.39
C GLY A 326 26.49 -9.10 -1.86
N LYS A 327 25.37 -8.68 -1.23
CA LYS A 327 25.17 -8.78 0.22
C LYS A 327 24.19 -9.89 0.56
N LEU A 328 24.62 -10.85 1.39
CA LEU A 328 23.75 -11.94 1.86
C LEU A 328 22.66 -11.35 2.79
N PRO A 329 21.37 -11.67 2.55
CA PRO A 329 20.24 -11.15 3.35
C PRO A 329 19.95 -12.04 4.57
N VAL A 330 20.96 -12.29 5.42
CA VAL A 330 20.87 -13.21 6.56
C VAL A 330 19.81 -12.75 7.56
N TYR A 331 19.85 -11.49 7.95
CA TYR A 331 18.96 -10.95 8.98
C TYR A 331 17.54 -10.70 8.46
N ILE A 332 17.39 -10.34 7.19
CA ILE A 332 16.05 -10.28 6.55
C ILE A 332 15.39 -11.65 6.60
N CYS A 333 16.13 -12.71 6.21
CA CYS A 333 15.63 -14.08 6.23
C CYS A 333 15.35 -14.58 7.65
N LYS A 334 16.24 -14.27 8.63
CA LYS A 334 16.03 -14.62 10.03
C LYS A 334 14.77 -13.95 10.60
N CYS A 335 14.60 -12.64 10.41
CA CYS A 335 13.38 -11.96 10.84
C CYS A 335 12.10 -12.51 10.18
N MET A 336 12.19 -12.89 8.90
CA MET A 336 11.06 -13.49 8.20
C MET A 336 10.71 -14.88 8.76
N ALA A 337 11.71 -15.69 9.14
CA ALA A 337 11.50 -17.04 9.65
C ALA A 337 10.63 -17.07 10.91
N TYR A 338 10.66 -16.02 11.73
CA TYR A 338 9.78 -15.90 12.91
C TYR A 338 8.29 -15.99 12.57
N VAL A 339 7.87 -15.64 11.34
CA VAL A 339 6.46 -15.70 10.94
C VAL A 339 5.85 -17.10 11.08
N PHE A 340 6.66 -18.13 10.89
CA PHE A 340 6.23 -19.52 10.94
C PHE A 340 6.03 -20.05 12.37
N PHE A 341 6.49 -19.30 13.38
CA PHE A 341 6.32 -19.63 14.80
C PHE A 341 5.18 -18.85 15.49
N ILE A 342 4.70 -17.78 14.86
CA ILE A 342 3.65 -16.94 15.43
C ILE A 342 2.32 -17.70 15.42
N ASP A 343 1.68 -17.77 16.58
CA ASP A 343 0.35 -18.36 16.73
C ASP A 343 -0.68 -17.28 17.08
N ILE A 344 -1.47 -16.89 16.09
CA ILE A 344 -2.58 -15.96 16.26
C ILE A 344 -3.87 -16.66 15.83
N PRO A 345 -4.63 -17.23 16.81
CA PRO A 345 -5.78 -18.07 16.50
C PRO A 345 -6.93 -17.41 15.72
N CYS A 346 -7.00 -16.09 15.73
CA CYS A 346 -8.02 -15.34 14.97
C CYS A 346 -7.58 -14.95 13.55
N ASP A 347 -6.34 -15.25 13.14
CA ASP A 347 -5.80 -14.91 11.82
C ASP A 347 -5.61 -16.19 10.99
N ASN A 348 -6.33 -16.27 9.88
CA ASN A 348 -6.31 -17.44 9.00
C ASN A 348 -4.97 -17.61 8.26
N ASP A 349 -4.29 -16.52 7.91
CA ASP A 349 -3.00 -16.59 7.21
C ASP A 349 -1.92 -17.23 8.09
N PHE A 350 -1.86 -16.88 9.39
CA PHE A 350 -0.92 -17.52 10.33
C PHE A 350 -1.23 -19.00 10.53
N LYS A 351 -2.53 -19.36 10.63
CA LYS A 351 -2.94 -20.77 10.70
C LYS A 351 -2.52 -21.54 9.45
N GLU A 352 -2.77 -20.96 8.28
CA GLU A 352 -2.43 -21.57 6.99
C GLU A 352 -0.92 -21.80 6.85
N LEU A 353 -0.10 -20.82 7.23
CA LEU A 353 1.37 -20.96 7.21
C LEU A 353 1.84 -22.07 8.15
N LYS A 354 1.33 -22.09 9.40
CA LYS A 354 1.68 -23.10 10.38
C LYS A 354 1.28 -24.51 9.92
N GLN A 355 0.06 -24.65 9.38
CA GLN A 355 -0.43 -25.90 8.84
C GLN A 355 0.44 -26.38 7.66
N SER A 356 0.77 -25.48 6.75
CA SER A 356 1.63 -25.80 5.59
C SER A 356 3.01 -26.28 6.02
N VAL A 357 3.64 -25.64 7.01
CA VAL A 357 4.93 -26.10 7.55
C VAL A 357 4.81 -27.52 8.14
N ASN A 358 3.72 -27.83 8.83
CA ASN A 358 3.49 -29.17 9.39
C ASN A 358 3.25 -30.22 8.30
N ASP A 359 2.57 -29.87 7.21
CA ASP A 359 2.16 -30.80 6.15
C ASP A 359 3.29 -31.08 5.14
N ILE A 360 4.00 -30.04 4.72
CA ILE A 360 4.99 -30.12 3.63
C ILE A 360 6.41 -29.65 4.00
N GLY A 361 6.61 -29.22 5.24
CA GLY A 361 7.88 -28.69 5.74
C GLY A 361 8.16 -27.25 5.36
N ILE A 362 9.18 -26.67 5.99
CA ILE A 362 9.52 -25.25 5.83
C ILE A 362 9.96 -24.91 4.41
N LYS A 363 10.73 -25.77 3.75
CA LYS A 363 11.26 -25.51 2.41
C LYS A 363 10.14 -25.35 1.37
N ASP A 364 9.23 -26.32 1.30
CA ASP A 364 8.14 -26.30 0.33
C ASP A 364 7.10 -25.22 0.68
N THR A 365 6.90 -24.93 1.95
CA THR A 365 6.09 -23.80 2.41
C THR A 365 6.69 -22.47 1.94
N ALA A 366 8.00 -22.25 2.09
CA ALA A 366 8.65 -21.04 1.60
C ALA A 366 8.59 -20.93 0.07
N ILE A 367 8.80 -22.02 -0.67
CA ILE A 367 8.61 -22.02 -2.14
C ILE A 367 7.20 -21.58 -2.50
N LYS A 368 6.20 -22.18 -1.87
CA LYS A 368 4.78 -21.92 -2.15
C LYS A 368 4.36 -20.47 -1.90
N TYR A 369 4.71 -19.93 -0.73
CA TYR A 369 4.18 -18.62 -0.31
C TYR A 369 5.12 -17.45 -0.61
N CYS A 370 6.42 -17.68 -0.70
CA CYS A 370 7.38 -16.64 -1.10
C CYS A 370 7.55 -16.57 -2.62
N GLY A 371 7.11 -17.58 -3.37
CA GLY A 371 7.24 -17.63 -4.82
C GLY A 371 8.67 -17.83 -5.31
N LEU A 372 9.54 -18.42 -4.47
CA LEU A 372 10.95 -18.63 -4.78
C LEU A 372 11.13 -19.86 -5.71
N ASN A 373 11.98 -19.69 -6.72
CA ASN A 373 12.35 -20.76 -7.64
C ASN A 373 13.65 -21.45 -7.17
N PRO A 374 13.60 -22.70 -6.69
CA PRO A 374 14.79 -23.41 -6.21
C PRO A 374 15.83 -23.70 -7.30
N ASN A 375 15.47 -23.55 -8.59
CA ASN A 375 16.40 -23.71 -9.70
C ASN A 375 17.16 -22.41 -10.05
N ASP A 376 16.73 -21.27 -9.53
CA ASP A 376 17.49 -20.02 -9.60
C ASP A 376 18.50 -19.96 -8.46
N SER A 377 19.78 -19.74 -8.78
CA SER A 377 20.87 -19.82 -7.80
C SER A 377 20.77 -18.76 -6.68
N ASN A 378 20.22 -17.58 -6.97
CA ASN A 378 20.06 -16.50 -5.99
C ASN A 378 18.82 -16.74 -5.12
N GLU A 379 17.73 -17.17 -5.73
CA GLU A 379 16.50 -17.46 -4.99
C GLU A 379 16.67 -18.72 -4.11
N ASN A 380 17.44 -19.73 -4.57
CA ASN A 380 17.78 -20.88 -3.75
C ASN A 380 18.64 -20.50 -2.53
N LYS A 381 19.58 -19.54 -2.65
CA LYS A 381 20.32 -19.03 -1.49
C LYS A 381 19.41 -18.36 -0.45
N ILE A 382 18.43 -17.60 -0.90
CA ILE A 382 17.42 -17.00 0.02
C ILE A 382 16.63 -18.12 0.71
N LEU A 383 16.20 -19.13 -0.06
CA LEU A 383 15.48 -20.28 0.47
C LEU A 383 16.30 -21.04 1.52
N GLU A 384 17.59 -21.28 1.26
CA GLU A 384 18.50 -21.92 2.22
C GLU A 384 18.65 -21.10 3.51
N LEU A 385 18.77 -19.77 3.41
CA LEU A 385 18.83 -18.87 4.58
C LEU A 385 17.53 -18.88 5.40
N ILE A 386 16.37 -18.96 4.75
CA ILE A 386 15.09 -19.08 5.45
C ILE A 386 15.01 -20.40 6.20
N CYS A 387 15.37 -21.50 5.53
CA CYS A 387 15.33 -22.83 6.13
C CYS A 387 16.31 -22.97 7.30
N SER A 388 17.56 -22.50 7.15
CA SER A 388 18.54 -22.55 8.25
C SER A 388 18.10 -21.69 9.44
N SER A 389 17.59 -20.49 9.18
CA SER A 389 17.06 -19.63 10.26
C SER A 389 15.86 -20.25 10.97
N TYR A 390 14.98 -20.94 10.23
CA TYR A 390 13.84 -21.64 10.83
C TYR A 390 14.32 -22.78 11.75
N GLU A 391 15.27 -23.61 11.32
CA GLU A 391 15.77 -24.70 12.16
C GLU A 391 16.54 -24.18 13.40
N GLU A 392 17.34 -23.10 13.26
CA GLU A 392 17.96 -22.43 14.40
C GLU A 392 16.92 -22.00 15.46
N LEU A 393 15.85 -21.31 15.02
CA LEU A 393 14.78 -20.82 15.91
C LEU A 393 13.94 -21.95 16.55
N LYS A 394 13.95 -23.15 15.97
CA LYS A 394 13.27 -24.33 16.51
C LYS A 394 14.06 -24.98 17.64
N GLU A 395 15.38 -24.78 17.67
CA GLU A 395 16.29 -25.31 18.67
C GLU A 395 16.42 -24.37 19.90
N GLU A 396 16.11 -23.07 19.76
CA GLU A 396 16.04 -22.08 20.84
C GLU A 396 14.73 -22.23 21.66
#